data_1a4cf24ab7cd69715254a4c46535c59e
#
_entry.id   1a4cf24ab7cd69715254a4c46535c59e
#
_cell.length_a   1.000
_cell.length_b   1.000
_cell.length_c   1.000
_cell.angle_alpha   90.00
_cell.angle_beta   90.00
_cell.angle_gamma   90.00
#
_symmetry.space_group_name_H-M   'P 1'
#
loop_
_entity.id
_entity.type
_entity.pdbx_description
1 polymer ?
#
loop_
_entity_poly.entity_id
_entity_poly.type
_entity_poly.pdbx_seq_one_letter_code
_entity_poly.pdbx_strand_id
1 'polypeptide(L)'
;MPEKKLVNPHHSHILKSLEEIVGKNFATDRIEERYYYSSDPSAEEPSIPEFIVMPGTVEEIQEILRLANREKITVTPRTGGLTLSGLAIPYGGGILLDLKRMNKIIEVNPHSMYVVVECGVTTGQL
;
A
#
# COMPACT_ATOMS: atom_id res chain seq x y z
N MET A 1 -18.61 24.22 -15.77
CA MET A 1 -18.58 22.89 -16.43
C MET A 1 -17.45 22.11 -15.79
N PRO A 2 -17.71 21.00 -15.14
CA PRO A 2 -16.59 20.19 -14.69
C PRO A 2 -15.88 19.63 -15.93
N GLU A 3 -14.60 19.94 -16.05
CA GLU A 3 -13.75 19.31 -17.05
C GLU A 3 -13.88 17.79 -16.92
N LYS A 4 -14.33 17.14 -18.00
CA LYS A 4 -14.19 15.71 -18.14
C LYS A 4 -12.69 15.42 -18.04
N LYS A 5 -12.21 14.99 -16.86
CA LYS A 5 -10.89 14.36 -16.75
C LYS A 5 -10.87 13.28 -17.83
N LEU A 6 -10.00 13.46 -18.81
CA LEU A 6 -9.66 12.41 -19.76
C LEU A 6 -9.12 11.26 -18.91
N VAL A 7 -9.97 10.26 -18.67
CA VAL A 7 -9.58 9.06 -17.95
C VAL A 7 -8.57 8.35 -18.84
N ASN A 8 -7.32 8.28 -18.41
CA ASN A 8 -6.30 7.54 -19.11
C ASN A 8 -6.73 6.05 -19.12
N PRO A 9 -6.99 5.43 -20.29
CA PRO A 9 -7.46 4.05 -20.34
C PRO A 9 -6.50 3.06 -19.67
N HIS A 10 -5.20 3.34 -19.71
CA HIS A 10 -4.18 2.53 -19.06
C HIS A 10 -4.32 2.61 -17.53
N HIS A 11 -4.51 3.81 -16.97
CA HIS A 11 -4.74 4.02 -15.54
C HIS A 11 -5.98 3.25 -15.05
N SER A 12 -7.09 3.34 -15.79
CA SER A 12 -8.32 2.62 -15.46
C SER A 12 -8.16 1.10 -15.52
N HIS A 13 -7.37 0.59 -16.46
CA HIS A 13 -7.06 -0.83 -16.58
C HIS A 13 -6.26 -1.32 -15.37
N ILE A 14 -5.24 -0.56 -14.94
CA ILE A 14 -4.44 -0.90 -13.76
C ILE A 14 -5.32 -0.94 -12.50
N LEU A 15 -6.14 0.10 -12.27
CA LEU A 15 -7.04 0.14 -11.12
C LEU A 15 -7.97 -1.07 -11.09
N LYS A 16 -8.59 -1.40 -12.22
CA LYS A 16 -9.47 -2.57 -12.33
C LYS A 16 -8.74 -3.87 -12.02
N SER A 17 -7.52 -4.04 -12.51
CA SER A 17 -6.70 -5.22 -12.20
C SER A 17 -6.37 -5.31 -10.70
N LEU A 18 -6.07 -4.19 -10.05
CA LEU A 18 -5.85 -4.14 -8.60
C LEU A 18 -7.12 -4.48 -7.82
N GLU A 19 -8.28 -3.97 -8.24
CA GLU A 19 -9.58 -4.30 -7.66
C GLU A 19 -9.94 -5.79 -7.80
N GLU A 20 -9.56 -6.41 -8.91
CA GLU A 20 -9.75 -7.85 -9.14
C GLU A 20 -8.88 -8.70 -8.19
N ILE A 21 -7.70 -8.21 -7.81
CA ILE A 21 -6.80 -8.92 -6.88
C ILE A 21 -7.28 -8.82 -5.44
N VAL A 22 -7.57 -7.61 -4.95
CA VAL A 22 -7.83 -7.36 -3.52
C VAL A 22 -9.30 -7.09 -3.19
N GLY A 23 -10.15 -6.87 -4.19
CA GLY A 23 -11.53 -6.41 -4.04
C GLY A 23 -11.66 -4.88 -4.13
N LYS A 24 -12.83 -4.41 -4.56
CA LYS A 24 -13.11 -2.98 -4.80
C LYS A 24 -12.94 -2.09 -3.58
N ASN A 25 -13.16 -2.64 -2.38
CA ASN A 25 -13.05 -1.86 -1.14
C ASN A 25 -11.58 -1.68 -0.69
N PHE A 26 -10.63 -2.36 -1.32
CA PHE A 26 -9.24 -2.41 -0.92
C PHE A 26 -8.26 -1.93 -2.00
N ALA A 27 -8.77 -1.33 -3.05
CA ALA A 27 -7.98 -0.62 -4.06
C ALA A 27 -8.69 0.68 -4.44
N THR A 28 -7.95 1.78 -4.54
CA THR A 28 -8.52 3.09 -4.87
C THR A 28 -7.50 3.99 -5.57
N ASP A 29 -8.00 4.91 -6.38
CA ASP A 29 -7.24 6.02 -6.96
C ASP A 29 -7.83 7.38 -6.54
N ARG A 30 -8.71 7.40 -5.53
CA ARG A 30 -9.34 8.63 -5.05
C ARG A 30 -8.30 9.60 -4.51
N ILE A 31 -8.37 10.84 -4.94
CA ILE A 31 -7.34 11.85 -4.63
C ILE A 31 -7.21 12.11 -3.13
N GLU A 32 -8.31 12.05 -2.38
CA GLU A 32 -8.33 12.28 -0.94
C GLU A 32 -7.50 11.22 -0.20
N GLU A 33 -7.65 9.96 -0.59
CA GLU A 33 -6.90 8.85 -0.01
C GLU A 33 -5.44 8.88 -0.45
N ARG A 34 -5.18 9.13 -1.72
CA ARG A 34 -3.82 9.27 -2.26
C ARG A 34 -3.04 10.39 -1.55
N TYR A 35 -3.71 11.50 -1.26
CA TYR A 35 -3.10 12.62 -0.53
C TYR A 35 -2.74 12.26 0.90
N TYR A 36 -3.59 11.50 1.59
CA TYR A 36 -3.32 11.01 2.95
C TYR A 36 -2.03 10.18 3.03
N TYR A 37 -1.73 9.39 2.00
CA TYR A 37 -0.54 8.53 1.93
C TYR A 37 0.69 9.21 1.31
N SER A 38 0.63 10.49 0.99
CA SER A 38 1.71 11.18 0.27
C SER A 38 2.93 11.54 1.13
N SER A 39 2.80 11.51 2.44
CA SER A 39 3.83 11.95 3.39
C SER A 39 3.98 11.01 4.58
N ASP A 40 5.08 11.14 5.27
CA ASP A 40 5.34 10.56 6.59
C ASP A 40 5.88 11.65 7.55
N PRO A 41 6.20 11.34 8.82
CA PRO A 41 6.73 12.34 9.76
C PRO A 41 8.17 12.80 9.48
N SER A 42 8.80 12.39 8.39
CA SER A 42 10.13 12.85 8.01
C SER A 42 10.11 14.30 7.48
N ALA A 43 11.28 14.85 7.24
CA ALA A 43 11.45 16.16 6.61
C ALA A 43 11.48 16.08 5.06
N GLU A 44 11.23 14.89 4.51
CA GLU A 44 11.26 14.66 3.07
C GLU A 44 10.01 15.22 2.38
N GLU A 45 10.15 15.62 1.12
CA GLU A 45 9.06 16.17 0.33
C GLU A 45 7.97 15.11 0.06
N PRO A 46 6.69 15.48 0.20
CA PRO A 46 5.59 14.59 -0.12
C PRO A 46 5.58 14.15 -1.59
N SER A 47 5.13 12.93 -1.84
CA SER A 47 4.88 12.41 -3.18
C SER A 47 3.57 11.66 -3.21
N ILE A 48 2.69 11.97 -4.17
CA ILE A 48 1.34 11.40 -4.25
C ILE A 48 1.40 10.09 -5.04
N PRO A 49 0.98 8.94 -4.47
CA PRO A 49 0.89 7.69 -5.22
C PRO A 49 -0.22 7.76 -6.28
N GLU A 50 -0.17 6.89 -7.28
CA GLU A 50 -1.25 6.76 -8.26
C GLU A 50 -2.39 5.89 -7.74
N PHE A 51 -2.04 4.85 -6.99
CA PHE A 51 -2.99 3.87 -6.44
C PHE A 51 -2.65 3.55 -4.99
N ILE A 52 -3.68 3.31 -4.20
CA ILE A 52 -3.59 2.73 -2.86
C ILE A 52 -4.17 1.33 -2.90
N VAL A 53 -3.45 0.34 -2.39
CA VAL A 53 -3.89 -1.06 -2.39
C VAL A 53 -3.63 -1.67 -1.01
N MET A 54 -4.63 -2.38 -0.48
CA MET A 54 -4.60 -2.99 0.84
C MET A 54 -4.74 -4.51 0.74
N PRO A 55 -3.67 -5.26 0.47
CA PRO A 55 -3.74 -6.72 0.45
C PRO A 55 -3.96 -7.31 1.84
N GLY A 56 -4.65 -8.45 1.88
CA GLY A 56 -4.89 -9.20 3.11
C GLY A 56 -4.11 -10.51 3.17
N THR A 57 -3.49 -10.94 2.08
CA THR A 57 -2.76 -12.20 1.98
C THR A 57 -1.44 -12.05 1.22
N VAL A 58 -0.55 -13.02 1.42
CA VAL A 58 0.74 -13.09 0.68
C VAL A 58 0.50 -13.29 -0.81
N GLU A 59 -0.51 -14.09 -1.18
CA GLU A 59 -0.89 -14.36 -2.57
C GLU A 59 -1.33 -13.09 -3.29
N GLU A 60 -2.13 -12.25 -2.64
CA GLU A 60 -2.52 -10.95 -3.18
C GLU A 60 -1.30 -10.03 -3.40
N ILE A 61 -0.35 -10.00 -2.46
CA ILE A 61 0.91 -9.24 -2.63
C ILE A 61 1.68 -9.75 -3.86
N GLN A 62 1.79 -11.06 -4.03
CA GLN A 62 2.48 -11.65 -5.17
C GLN A 62 1.84 -11.22 -6.50
N GLU A 63 0.51 -11.24 -6.60
CA GLU A 63 -0.19 -10.81 -7.79
C GLU A 63 -0.03 -9.31 -8.06
N ILE A 64 -0.06 -8.47 -7.02
CA ILE A 64 0.22 -7.03 -7.15
C ILE A 64 1.63 -6.79 -7.68
N LEU A 65 2.63 -7.48 -7.13
CA LEU A 65 4.02 -7.33 -7.58
C LEU A 65 4.24 -7.84 -9.00
N ARG A 66 3.57 -8.93 -9.42
CA ARG A 66 3.60 -9.39 -10.81
C ARG A 66 2.99 -8.37 -11.76
N LEU A 67 1.84 -7.78 -11.38
CA LEU A 67 1.21 -6.71 -12.13
C LEU A 67 2.14 -5.49 -12.24
N ALA A 68 2.68 -5.02 -11.12
CA ALA A 68 3.56 -3.87 -11.07
C ALA A 68 4.84 -4.08 -11.92
N ASN A 69 5.43 -5.26 -11.87
CA ASN A 69 6.61 -5.60 -12.67
C ASN A 69 6.29 -5.64 -14.18
N ARG A 70 5.15 -6.21 -14.57
CA ARG A 70 4.69 -6.25 -15.97
C ARG A 70 4.43 -4.85 -16.51
N GLU A 71 3.77 -4.01 -15.73
CA GLU A 71 3.37 -2.65 -16.12
C GLU A 71 4.45 -1.58 -15.83
N LYS A 72 5.60 -2.01 -15.25
CA LYS A 72 6.72 -1.11 -14.88
C LYS A 72 6.31 0.02 -13.94
N ILE A 73 5.50 -0.32 -12.94
CA ILE A 73 5.01 0.59 -11.90
C ILE A 73 5.79 0.38 -10.61
N THR A 74 6.20 1.47 -9.96
CA THR A 74 6.86 1.42 -8.65
C THR A 74 5.89 0.99 -7.55
N VAL A 75 6.39 0.29 -6.54
CA VAL A 75 5.62 -0.14 -5.37
C VAL A 75 6.32 0.33 -4.11
N THR A 76 5.58 1.04 -3.27
CA THR A 76 6.06 1.50 -1.95
C THR A 76 5.26 0.82 -0.85
N PRO A 77 5.86 -0.06 -0.04
CA PRO A 77 5.16 -0.69 1.09
C PRO A 77 5.04 0.28 2.27
N ARG A 78 3.91 0.18 2.97
CA ARG A 78 3.65 0.97 4.18
C ARG A 78 2.87 0.15 5.20
N THR A 79 3.25 0.25 6.46
CA THR A 79 2.48 -0.25 7.60
C THR A 79 1.89 0.93 8.39
N GLY A 80 2.42 1.25 9.57
CA GLY A 80 1.96 2.43 10.34
C GLY A 80 2.35 3.78 9.76
N GLY A 81 3.34 3.84 8.87
CA GLY A 81 3.79 5.09 8.26
C GLY A 81 4.51 6.06 9.19
N LEU A 82 4.96 5.58 10.35
CA LEU A 82 5.64 6.39 11.37
C LEU A 82 7.17 6.35 11.23
N THR A 83 7.66 6.34 9.99
CA THR A 83 9.09 6.41 9.71
C THR A 83 9.58 7.86 9.65
N LEU A 84 10.79 8.12 10.13
CA LEU A 84 11.44 9.43 10.07
C LEU A 84 12.44 9.55 8.91
N SER A 85 12.51 8.56 8.05
CA SER A 85 13.50 8.45 6.98
C SER A 85 12.94 8.60 5.55
N GLY A 86 11.65 8.91 5.42
CA GLY A 86 10.99 9.06 4.13
C GLY A 86 10.69 7.74 3.39
N LEU A 87 10.95 6.58 4.01
CA LEU A 87 10.78 5.28 3.36
C LEU A 87 9.32 4.89 3.06
N ALA A 88 8.36 5.57 3.69
CA ALA A 88 6.94 5.37 3.44
C ALA A 88 6.36 6.31 2.37
N ILE A 89 7.19 7.20 1.81
CA ILE A 89 6.79 8.16 0.78
C ILE A 89 6.90 7.49 -0.59
N PRO A 90 5.84 7.48 -1.41
CA PRO A 90 5.84 6.84 -2.73
C PRO A 90 6.53 7.70 -3.79
N TYR A 91 7.84 7.83 -3.73
CA TYR A 91 8.63 8.58 -4.70
C TYR A 91 8.38 8.08 -6.13
N GLY A 92 8.07 9.02 -7.02
CA GLY A 92 7.74 8.70 -8.40
C GLY A 92 6.31 8.19 -8.62
N GLY A 93 5.43 8.30 -7.62
CA GLY A 93 4.03 7.86 -7.71
C GLY A 93 3.87 6.34 -7.54
N GLY A 94 3.16 5.70 -8.47
CA GLY A 94 2.98 4.25 -8.48
C GLY A 94 1.98 3.73 -7.45
N ILE A 95 2.18 2.49 -7.02
CA ILE A 95 1.32 1.79 -6.06
C ILE A 95 1.86 1.95 -4.64
N LEU A 96 1.05 2.50 -3.74
CA LEU A 96 1.28 2.40 -2.31
C LEU A 96 0.59 1.15 -1.78
N LEU A 97 1.38 0.25 -1.19
CA LEU A 97 0.95 -1.03 -0.67
C LEU A 97 0.75 -0.91 0.85
N ASP A 98 -0.48 -0.69 1.29
CA ASP A 98 -0.83 -0.61 2.71
C ASP A 98 -1.04 -2.01 3.28
N LEU A 99 -0.17 -2.41 4.18
CA LEU A 99 -0.10 -3.77 4.73
C LEU A 99 -0.85 -3.93 6.07
N LYS A 100 -1.63 -2.95 6.49
CA LYS A 100 -2.33 -2.97 7.79
C LYS A 100 -3.32 -4.12 7.97
N ARG A 101 -3.86 -4.68 6.88
CA ARG A 101 -4.77 -5.83 6.95
C ARG A 101 -4.07 -7.13 7.35
N MET A 102 -2.76 -7.22 7.13
CA MET A 102 -1.95 -8.37 7.52
C MET A 102 -1.48 -8.18 8.97
N ASN A 103 -2.37 -8.46 9.92
CA ASN A 103 -2.20 -8.13 11.33
C ASN A 103 -2.39 -9.30 12.28
N LYS A 104 -2.07 -10.52 11.84
CA LYS A 104 -2.14 -11.72 12.68
C LYS A 104 -0.89 -11.90 13.52
N ILE A 105 -1.08 -12.27 14.78
CA ILE A 105 -0.03 -12.80 15.64
C ILE A 105 0.01 -14.31 15.37
N ILE A 106 1.11 -14.81 14.81
CA ILE A 106 1.26 -16.20 14.36
C ILE A 106 1.75 -17.08 15.51
N GLU A 107 2.77 -16.62 16.23
CA GLU A 107 3.38 -17.36 17.34
C GLU A 107 3.88 -16.40 18.41
N VAL A 108 3.69 -16.75 19.68
CA VAL A 108 4.33 -16.10 20.82
C VAL A 108 5.11 -17.15 21.59
N ASN A 109 6.42 -16.97 21.70
CA ASN A 109 7.31 -17.89 22.43
C ASN A 109 7.99 -17.16 23.58
N PRO A 110 7.39 -17.14 24.79
CA PRO A 110 7.97 -16.44 25.94
C PRO A 110 9.24 -17.08 26.47
N HIS A 111 9.42 -18.39 26.25
CA HIS A 111 10.64 -19.09 26.68
C HIS A 111 11.86 -18.64 25.88
N SER A 112 11.70 -18.50 24.57
CA SER A 112 12.77 -18.05 23.67
C SER A 112 12.71 -16.54 23.39
N MET A 113 11.78 -15.84 24.01
CA MET A 113 11.62 -14.38 23.94
C MET A 113 11.47 -13.84 22.50
N TYR A 114 10.66 -14.51 21.66
CA TYR A 114 10.31 -14.02 20.32
C TYR A 114 8.82 -14.12 20.04
N VAL A 115 8.40 -13.34 19.08
CA VAL A 115 7.07 -13.41 18.45
C VAL A 115 7.21 -13.46 16.94
N VAL A 116 6.32 -14.20 16.28
CA VAL A 116 6.17 -14.21 14.82
C VAL A 116 4.84 -13.56 14.51
N VAL A 117 4.88 -12.50 13.71
CA VAL A 117 3.69 -11.70 13.39
C VAL A 117 3.66 -11.33 11.92
N GLU A 118 2.49 -11.05 11.40
CA GLU A 118 2.35 -10.36 10.11
C GLU A 118 2.79 -8.89 10.25
N CYS A 119 3.22 -8.28 9.15
CA CYS A 119 3.86 -6.96 9.15
C CYS A 119 2.95 -5.78 9.57
N GLY A 120 1.64 -5.96 9.57
CA GLY A 120 0.66 -4.96 10.02
C GLY A 120 0.34 -4.99 11.51
N VAL A 121 0.95 -5.92 12.28
CA VAL A 121 0.76 -5.96 13.74
C VAL A 121 1.43 -4.76 14.40
N THR A 122 0.69 -4.09 15.29
CA THR A 122 1.21 -2.97 16.07
C THR A 122 1.81 -3.42 17.39
N THR A 123 2.73 -2.65 17.94
CA THR A 123 3.30 -2.91 19.28
C THR A 123 2.23 -2.99 20.35
N GLY A 124 1.15 -2.21 20.22
CA GLY A 124 0.03 -2.24 21.16
C GLY A 124 -0.83 -3.51 21.11
N GLN A 125 -0.71 -4.33 20.06
CA GLN A 125 -1.38 -5.62 19.94
C GLN A 125 -0.58 -6.77 20.57
N LEU A 126 0.72 -6.57 20.79
CA LEU A 126 1.62 -7.52 21.44
C LEU A 126 1.56 -7.43 22.96
#